data_4b979207bdf3bbf5ef0e407973b3ec0c
#
_entry.id   4b979207bdf3bbf5ef0e407973b3ec0c
#
_cell.length_a   1.000
_cell.length_b   1.000
_cell.length_c   1.000
_cell.angle_alpha   90.00
_cell.angle_beta   90.00
_cell.angle_gamma   90.00
#
_symmetry.space_group_name_H-M   'P 1'
#
loop_
_entity.id
_entity.type
_entity.pdbx_description
1 polymer ?
#
loop_
_entity_poly.entity_id
_entity_poly.type
_entity_poly.pdbx_seq_one_letter_code
_entity_poly.pdbx_strand_id
1 'polypeptide(L)'
;MLDIPQTYSQGKLPHESYFTHNPDVMFHTELQPVFKATGFDEHSQTTQYDRASDWVTPVRTDTGESFGMFKEGKYTLVQNHYFFKGVEYELLNYFSHNDLEKMKIRDHVSYGGAEVCREYIFKTQSFTVETDIHSTDVVFRVIAMNCFNGSKTVKIIVGNIDMFCTNGLILGEYSMESARRTSGFDLSNFIAKTDKALGRHIEQGRTFNQYARTKVLVKDVTEFFERLGGASDRLQKQLEEQFMEEASVRGMNMWSVISTLSNYSSHTDGRFSTRNTGSDHSSSTLLTRQTQVARWLSSDAFSDLTTRSFAYDPV
;
A
#
# COMPACT_ATOMS: atom_id res chain seq x y z
N MET A 1 -19.32 -8.55 -17.07
CA MET A 1 -18.55 -7.65 -17.96
C MET A 1 -18.80 -6.26 -17.41
N LEU A 2 -17.80 -5.57 -16.88
CA LEU A 2 -17.96 -4.18 -16.49
C LEU A 2 -18.13 -3.35 -17.76
N ASP A 3 -19.32 -2.80 -17.99
CA ASP A 3 -19.51 -1.73 -18.98
C ASP A 3 -18.79 -0.50 -18.45
N ILE A 4 -17.58 -0.28 -18.95
CA ILE A 4 -16.77 0.89 -18.61
C ILE A 4 -17.25 2.02 -19.53
N PRO A 5 -17.84 3.10 -19.01
CA PRO A 5 -18.30 4.20 -19.83
C PRO A 5 -17.13 4.83 -20.57
N GLN A 6 -17.19 4.87 -21.91
CA GLN A 6 -16.18 5.54 -22.76
C GLN A 6 -16.36 7.07 -22.80
N THR A 7 -16.85 7.70 -21.76
CA THR A 7 -16.98 9.16 -21.71
C THR A 7 -15.68 9.80 -21.25
N TYR A 8 -14.84 10.16 -22.20
CA TYR A 8 -13.69 11.00 -21.95
C TYR A 8 -14.12 12.44 -21.65
N SER A 9 -13.69 13.00 -20.52
CA SER A 9 -13.80 14.44 -20.29
C SER A 9 -12.95 15.19 -21.32
N GLN A 10 -13.44 16.36 -21.79
CA GLN A 10 -12.76 17.15 -22.82
C GLN A 10 -11.28 17.38 -22.49
N GLY A 11 -10.40 17.05 -23.44
CA GLY A 11 -8.95 17.27 -23.35
C GLY A 11 -8.12 16.09 -22.82
N LYS A 12 -8.72 14.93 -22.53
CA LYS A 12 -7.98 13.71 -22.15
C LYS A 12 -7.79 12.78 -23.34
N LEU A 13 -6.63 12.12 -23.35
CA LEU A 13 -6.28 11.08 -24.30
C LEU A 13 -6.90 9.72 -23.89
N PRO A 14 -6.93 8.72 -24.78
CA PRO A 14 -7.32 7.36 -24.42
C PRO A 14 -6.53 6.81 -23.22
N HIS A 15 -7.13 5.90 -22.44
CA HIS A 15 -6.54 5.27 -21.25
C HIS A 15 -5.12 4.75 -21.49
N GLU A 16 -4.89 4.08 -22.61
CA GLU A 16 -3.61 3.47 -22.98
C GLU A 16 -2.48 4.50 -23.20
N SER A 17 -2.81 5.77 -23.37
CA SER A 17 -1.83 6.85 -23.49
C SER A 17 -1.18 7.23 -22.17
N TYR A 18 -1.85 6.95 -21.05
CA TYR A 18 -1.35 7.29 -19.71
C TYR A 18 -0.87 6.07 -18.92
N PHE A 19 -1.49 4.91 -19.13
CA PHE A 19 -1.28 3.72 -18.33
C PHE A 19 -0.63 2.62 -19.16
N THR A 20 0.66 2.36 -18.88
CA THR A 20 1.42 1.33 -19.58
C THR A 20 0.97 -0.07 -19.20
N HIS A 21 0.79 -0.93 -20.20
CA HIS A 21 0.58 -2.35 -19.97
C HIS A 21 1.90 -3.01 -19.51
N ASN A 22 1.86 -3.71 -18.37
CA ASN A 22 2.96 -4.53 -17.88
C ASN A 22 2.47 -5.98 -17.76
N PRO A 23 2.99 -6.92 -18.57
CA PRO A 23 2.53 -8.32 -18.55
C PRO A 23 2.81 -9.02 -17.21
N ASP A 24 3.86 -8.64 -16.47
CA ASP A 24 4.17 -9.21 -15.16
C ASP A 24 3.16 -8.78 -14.08
N VAL A 25 2.36 -7.76 -14.34
CA VAL A 25 1.30 -7.25 -13.48
C VAL A 25 -0.08 -7.63 -14.00
N MET A 26 -0.29 -7.55 -15.32
CA MET A 26 -1.59 -7.69 -15.98
C MET A 26 -1.88 -9.12 -16.49
N PHE A 27 -1.18 -10.12 -15.96
CA PHE A 27 -1.38 -11.52 -16.35
C PHE A 27 -2.80 -12.01 -16.02
N HIS A 28 -3.21 -13.07 -16.73
CA HIS A 28 -4.49 -13.75 -16.50
C HIS A 28 -4.33 -14.88 -15.49
N THR A 29 -5.38 -15.11 -14.70
CA THR A 29 -5.42 -16.16 -13.66
C THR A 29 -6.72 -16.93 -13.76
N GLU A 30 -6.69 -18.25 -13.62
CA GLU A 30 -7.86 -19.11 -13.62
C GLU A 30 -7.94 -19.94 -12.34
N LEU A 31 -9.16 -20.25 -11.90
CA LEU A 31 -9.38 -21.21 -10.82
C LEU A 31 -9.33 -22.61 -11.39
N GLN A 32 -8.40 -23.41 -10.92
CA GLN A 32 -8.26 -24.83 -11.29
C GLN A 32 -8.52 -25.72 -10.09
N PRO A 33 -9.06 -26.95 -10.30
CA PRO A 33 -9.25 -27.91 -9.23
C PRO A 33 -7.90 -28.35 -8.63
N VAL A 34 -7.89 -28.59 -7.33
CA VAL A 34 -6.72 -29.16 -6.64
C VAL A 34 -6.81 -30.68 -6.68
N PHE A 35 -5.68 -31.35 -6.93
CA PHE A 35 -5.55 -32.79 -6.91
C PHE A 35 -4.66 -33.22 -5.74
N LYS A 36 -5.02 -34.33 -5.09
CA LYS A 36 -4.23 -34.95 -4.01
C LYS A 36 -3.71 -36.29 -4.48
N ALA A 37 -2.50 -36.63 -4.12
CA ALA A 37 -1.97 -37.98 -4.33
C ALA A 37 -2.75 -38.99 -3.47
N THR A 38 -3.22 -40.07 -4.06
CA THR A 38 -4.01 -41.11 -3.40
C THR A 38 -3.35 -42.47 -3.41
N GLY A 39 -2.33 -42.67 -4.24
CA GLY A 39 -1.58 -43.91 -4.31
C GLY A 39 -0.34 -43.76 -5.20
N PHE A 40 0.52 -44.75 -5.11
CA PHE A 40 1.66 -44.92 -6.01
C PHE A 40 1.64 -46.35 -6.58
N ASP A 41 1.65 -46.46 -7.90
CA ASP A 41 1.75 -47.75 -8.58
C ASP A 41 3.25 -48.06 -8.80
N GLU A 42 3.75 -49.06 -8.06
CA GLU A 42 5.16 -49.49 -8.14
C GLU A 42 5.50 -50.11 -9.52
N HIS A 43 4.53 -50.69 -10.22
CA HIS A 43 4.78 -51.35 -11.53
C HIS A 43 4.95 -50.31 -12.64
N SER A 44 4.10 -49.29 -12.67
CA SER A 44 4.18 -48.22 -13.66
C SER A 44 5.05 -47.02 -13.21
N GLN A 45 5.52 -47.01 -11.97
CA GLN A 45 6.25 -45.90 -11.36
C GLN A 45 5.47 -44.59 -11.44
N THR A 46 4.12 -44.66 -11.34
CA THR A 46 3.24 -43.49 -11.47
C THR A 46 2.48 -43.19 -10.18
N THR A 47 2.32 -41.92 -9.87
CA THR A 47 1.48 -41.45 -8.77
C THR A 47 0.04 -41.30 -9.26
N GLN A 48 -0.91 -41.87 -8.52
CA GLN A 48 -2.34 -41.69 -8.75
C GLN A 48 -2.80 -40.41 -8.04
N TYR A 49 -3.67 -39.67 -8.72
CA TYR A 49 -4.21 -38.38 -8.19
C TYR A 49 -5.73 -38.39 -8.29
N ASP A 50 -6.37 -38.03 -7.19
CA ASP A 50 -7.80 -37.73 -7.14
C ASP A 50 -8.05 -36.28 -6.95
N ARG A 51 -9.12 -35.76 -7.52
CA ARG A 51 -9.56 -34.38 -7.25
C ARG A 51 -9.83 -34.22 -5.74
N ALA A 52 -9.20 -33.23 -5.11
CA ALA A 52 -9.55 -32.83 -3.77
C ALA A 52 -10.91 -32.12 -3.84
N SER A 53 -11.97 -32.78 -3.31
CA SER A 53 -13.31 -32.20 -3.33
C SER A 53 -13.32 -30.82 -2.66
N ASP A 54 -14.02 -29.87 -3.28
CA ASP A 54 -14.25 -28.51 -2.78
C ASP A 54 -13.00 -27.60 -2.66
N TRP A 55 -11.88 -27.97 -3.31
CA TRP A 55 -10.69 -27.14 -3.31
C TRP A 55 -10.29 -26.70 -4.72
N VAL A 56 -9.96 -25.38 -4.83
CA VAL A 56 -9.47 -24.74 -6.05
C VAL A 56 -8.22 -23.93 -5.74
N THR A 57 -7.40 -23.74 -6.76
CA THR A 57 -6.20 -22.88 -6.71
C THR A 57 -6.25 -21.86 -7.85
N PRO A 58 -5.94 -20.56 -7.59
CA PRO A 58 -5.65 -19.62 -8.67
C PRO A 58 -4.36 -20.04 -9.37
N VAL A 59 -4.40 -20.20 -10.68
CA VAL A 59 -3.24 -20.54 -11.51
C VAL A 59 -2.99 -19.43 -12.51
N ARG A 60 -1.78 -18.93 -12.55
CA ARG A 60 -1.30 -17.99 -13.56
C ARG A 60 -1.19 -18.70 -14.91
N THR A 61 -1.93 -18.24 -15.93
CA THR A 61 -2.11 -19.04 -17.17
C THR A 61 -0.90 -19.05 -18.08
N ASP A 62 -0.03 -18.05 -18.00
CA ASP A 62 1.19 -17.94 -18.82
C ASP A 62 2.38 -18.76 -18.27
N THR A 63 2.45 -18.96 -16.95
CA THR A 63 3.55 -19.69 -16.30
C THR A 63 3.13 -21.04 -15.71
N GLY A 64 1.82 -21.26 -15.49
CA GLY A 64 1.29 -22.43 -14.79
C GLY A 64 1.48 -22.39 -13.27
N GLU A 65 1.97 -21.26 -12.72
CA GLU A 65 2.22 -21.13 -11.29
C GLU A 65 0.90 -21.03 -10.50
N SER A 66 0.79 -21.78 -9.40
CA SER A 66 -0.39 -21.80 -8.53
C SER A 66 -0.19 -21.01 -7.25
N PHE A 67 -1.23 -20.29 -6.82
CA PHE A 67 -1.19 -19.32 -5.72
C PHE A 67 -2.09 -19.71 -4.54
N GLY A 68 -1.74 -20.75 -3.82
CA GLY A 68 -2.48 -21.16 -2.63
C GLY A 68 -3.75 -21.97 -2.94
N MET A 69 -4.49 -22.35 -1.91
CA MET A 69 -5.67 -23.22 -2.01
C MET A 69 -6.86 -22.61 -1.29
N PHE A 70 -8.03 -22.66 -1.93
CA PHE A 70 -9.28 -22.08 -1.40
C PHE A 70 -10.43 -23.07 -1.55
N LYS A 71 -11.43 -22.93 -0.69
CA LYS A 71 -12.69 -23.66 -0.86
C LYS A 71 -13.47 -23.14 -2.07
N GLU A 72 -13.87 -24.04 -2.94
CA GLU A 72 -14.73 -23.74 -4.08
C GLU A 72 -16.00 -23.01 -3.64
N GLY A 73 -16.39 -21.95 -4.35
CA GLY A 73 -17.54 -21.09 -4.02
C GLY A 73 -17.36 -20.16 -2.80
N LYS A 74 -16.20 -20.18 -2.12
CA LYS A 74 -15.90 -19.27 -1.01
C LYS A 74 -14.87 -18.19 -1.35
N TYR A 75 -14.27 -18.29 -2.51
CA TYR A 75 -13.23 -17.37 -2.98
C TYR A 75 -13.67 -16.70 -4.29
N THR A 76 -13.57 -15.38 -4.34
CA THR A 76 -13.80 -14.60 -5.56
C THR A 76 -12.48 -14.27 -6.20
N LEU A 77 -12.26 -14.77 -7.42
CA LEU A 77 -11.09 -14.44 -8.21
C LEU A 77 -11.21 -13.03 -8.77
N VAL A 78 -10.30 -12.15 -8.37
CA VAL A 78 -10.18 -10.78 -8.88
C VAL A 78 -9.03 -10.74 -9.87
N GLN A 79 -9.33 -10.59 -11.15
CA GLN A 79 -8.34 -10.45 -12.20
C GLN A 79 -7.57 -9.14 -12.08
N ASN A 80 -6.26 -9.17 -12.19
CA ASN A 80 -5.40 -7.98 -12.14
C ASN A 80 -5.84 -6.93 -13.17
N HIS A 81 -6.08 -7.37 -14.40
CA HIS A 81 -6.50 -6.49 -15.48
C HIS A 81 -7.77 -5.67 -15.15
N TYR A 82 -8.81 -6.32 -14.62
CA TYR A 82 -10.04 -5.61 -14.25
C TYR A 82 -9.85 -4.71 -13.04
N PHE A 83 -9.07 -5.16 -12.06
CA PHE A 83 -8.82 -4.38 -10.86
C PHE A 83 -8.02 -3.11 -11.15
N PHE A 84 -6.85 -3.25 -11.79
CA PHE A 84 -6.00 -2.08 -12.06
C PHE A 84 -6.65 -1.13 -13.07
N LYS A 85 -7.25 -1.63 -14.16
CA LYS A 85 -8.02 -0.76 -15.07
C LYS A 85 -9.15 -0.02 -14.36
N GLY A 86 -9.88 -0.66 -13.47
CA GLY A 86 -10.92 0.01 -12.69
C GLY A 86 -10.37 1.18 -11.88
N VAL A 87 -9.25 0.98 -11.15
CA VAL A 87 -8.57 2.06 -10.42
C VAL A 87 -8.10 3.15 -11.38
N GLU A 88 -7.48 2.79 -12.50
CA GLU A 88 -6.98 3.72 -13.50
C GLU A 88 -8.09 4.58 -14.13
N TYR A 89 -9.29 4.04 -14.30
CA TYR A 89 -10.45 4.84 -14.74
C TYR A 89 -10.89 5.86 -13.69
N GLU A 90 -10.85 5.53 -12.40
CA GLU A 90 -11.12 6.53 -11.35
C GLU A 90 -10.05 7.62 -11.34
N LEU A 91 -8.77 7.26 -11.50
CA LEU A 91 -7.69 8.24 -11.64
C LEU A 91 -7.89 9.12 -12.89
N LEU A 92 -8.32 8.53 -14.00
CA LEU A 92 -8.62 9.26 -15.25
C LEU A 92 -9.76 10.27 -15.05
N ASN A 93 -10.75 9.93 -14.25
CA ASN A 93 -11.87 10.82 -13.95
C ASN A 93 -11.46 11.97 -13.02
N TYR A 94 -10.57 11.70 -12.06
CA TYR A 94 -10.21 12.62 -11.00
C TYR A 94 -9.12 13.63 -11.41
N PHE A 95 -8.05 13.18 -12.11
CA PHE A 95 -6.88 14.00 -12.42
C PHE A 95 -6.96 14.66 -13.80
N SER A 96 -6.28 15.81 -13.95
CA SER A 96 -6.18 16.50 -15.23
C SER A 96 -5.26 15.76 -16.21
N HIS A 97 -5.33 16.13 -17.51
CA HIS A 97 -4.41 15.60 -18.53
C HIS A 97 -2.94 15.80 -18.13
N ASN A 98 -2.56 17.00 -17.66
CA ASN A 98 -1.20 17.31 -17.25
C ASN A 98 -0.72 16.46 -16.05
N ASP A 99 -1.63 16.12 -15.12
CA ASP A 99 -1.28 15.26 -13.99
C ASP A 99 -1.02 13.82 -14.43
N LEU A 100 -1.85 13.32 -15.32
CA LEU A 100 -1.76 11.97 -15.85
C LEU A 100 -0.54 11.80 -16.76
N GLU A 101 -0.20 12.78 -17.60
CA GLU A 101 0.97 12.75 -18.47
C GLU A 101 2.29 12.73 -17.68
N LYS A 102 2.35 13.43 -16.55
CA LYS A 102 3.53 13.51 -15.70
C LYS A 102 3.55 12.47 -14.57
N MET A 103 2.52 11.65 -14.49
CA MET A 103 2.43 10.57 -13.52
C MET A 103 3.53 9.54 -13.75
N LYS A 104 4.08 9.01 -12.66
CA LYS A 104 5.00 7.89 -12.68
C LYS A 104 4.32 6.63 -12.15
N ILE A 105 4.43 5.53 -12.89
CA ILE A 105 3.96 4.21 -12.46
C ILE A 105 5.16 3.39 -11.97
N ARG A 106 4.99 2.72 -10.83
CA ARG A 106 5.91 1.69 -10.32
C ARG A 106 5.13 0.40 -10.08
N ASP A 107 5.65 -0.69 -10.61
CA ASP A 107 5.08 -2.01 -10.43
C ASP A 107 5.95 -2.84 -9.49
N HIS A 108 5.31 -3.60 -8.61
CA HIS A 108 5.94 -4.51 -7.67
C HIS A 108 5.26 -5.87 -7.76
N VAL A 109 6.05 -6.89 -8.00
CA VAL A 109 5.61 -8.29 -8.09
C VAL A 109 6.36 -9.10 -7.05
N SER A 110 5.65 -9.86 -6.24
CA SER A 110 6.23 -10.72 -5.20
C SER A 110 5.64 -12.13 -5.30
N TYR A 111 6.43 -13.11 -4.91
CA TYR A 111 6.02 -14.52 -4.87
C TYR A 111 5.51 -15.02 -6.24
N GLY A 112 6.26 -14.77 -7.31
CA GLY A 112 5.91 -15.21 -8.68
C GLY A 112 4.65 -14.54 -9.27
N GLY A 113 4.11 -13.52 -8.62
CA GLY A 113 2.85 -12.85 -8.99
C GLY A 113 1.70 -13.11 -8.02
N ALA A 114 1.92 -13.91 -6.96
CA ALA A 114 0.90 -14.11 -5.93
C ALA A 114 0.48 -12.80 -5.24
N GLU A 115 1.39 -11.85 -5.14
CA GLU A 115 1.13 -10.49 -4.67
C GLU A 115 1.61 -9.50 -5.73
N VAL A 116 0.70 -8.64 -6.19
CA VAL A 116 0.96 -7.63 -7.23
C VAL A 116 0.51 -6.28 -6.73
N CYS A 117 1.36 -5.28 -6.91
CA CYS A 117 1.10 -3.91 -6.51
C CYS A 117 1.47 -2.97 -7.65
N ARG A 118 0.59 -2.00 -7.93
CA ARG A 118 0.84 -0.90 -8.85
C ARG A 118 0.70 0.42 -8.10
N GLU A 119 1.73 1.24 -8.18
CA GLU A 119 1.81 2.54 -7.52
C GLU A 119 1.78 3.65 -8.57
N TYR A 120 0.89 4.61 -8.39
CA TYR A 120 0.70 5.78 -9.25
C TYR A 120 1.16 7.03 -8.49
N ILE A 121 2.17 7.73 -8.97
CA ILE A 121 2.83 8.87 -8.30
C ILE A 121 2.59 10.13 -9.13
N PHE A 122 1.90 11.12 -8.55
CA PHE A 122 1.47 12.34 -9.22
C PHE A 122 2.35 13.52 -8.77
N LYS A 123 3.45 13.75 -9.47
CA LYS A 123 4.42 14.81 -9.12
C LYS A 123 3.85 16.23 -9.23
N THR A 124 2.82 16.43 -10.04
CA THR A 124 2.12 17.72 -10.20
C THR A 124 1.15 18.01 -9.05
N GLN A 125 0.79 16.97 -8.30
CA GLN A 125 -0.05 17.06 -7.10
C GLN A 125 0.87 17.00 -5.88
N SER A 126 1.48 18.15 -5.55
CA SER A 126 2.40 18.28 -4.44
C SER A 126 2.04 19.46 -3.56
N PHE A 127 2.47 19.41 -2.32
CA PHE A 127 2.50 20.54 -1.40
C PHE A 127 3.82 20.54 -0.65
N THR A 128 4.25 21.72 -0.22
CA THR A 128 5.48 21.87 0.55
C THR A 128 5.15 21.81 2.05
N VAL A 129 5.91 21.03 2.79
CA VAL A 129 5.91 21.01 4.26
C VAL A 129 7.11 21.82 4.73
N GLU A 130 6.85 22.87 5.49
CA GLU A 130 7.86 23.79 5.99
C GLU A 130 8.04 23.61 7.50
N THR A 131 9.28 23.36 7.93
CA THR A 131 9.71 23.38 9.32
C THR A 131 10.62 24.59 9.56
N ASP A 132 11.00 24.84 10.81
CA ASP A 132 11.89 25.96 11.14
C ASP A 132 13.28 25.89 10.47
N ILE A 133 13.71 24.70 10.06
CA ILE A 133 15.07 24.44 9.55
C ILE A 133 15.12 23.75 8.19
N HIS A 134 14.01 23.23 7.69
CA HIS A 134 13.96 22.51 6.42
C HIS A 134 12.59 22.62 5.75
N SER A 135 12.57 22.57 4.42
CA SER A 135 11.34 22.40 3.66
C SER A 135 11.45 21.22 2.71
N THR A 136 10.35 20.51 2.51
CA THR A 136 10.29 19.36 1.63
C THR A 136 9.00 19.32 0.82
N ASP A 137 9.10 18.87 -0.43
CA ASP A 137 7.93 18.63 -1.25
C ASP A 137 7.38 17.22 -0.98
N VAL A 138 6.09 17.17 -0.76
CA VAL A 138 5.33 15.94 -0.57
C VAL A 138 4.40 15.75 -1.75
N VAL A 139 4.59 14.67 -2.50
CA VAL A 139 3.81 14.35 -3.69
C VAL A 139 2.75 13.29 -3.41
N PHE A 140 1.66 13.39 -4.15
CA PHE A 140 0.54 12.48 -4.01
C PHE A 140 0.81 11.12 -4.66
N ARG A 141 0.32 10.03 -4.04
CA ARG A 141 0.36 8.68 -4.63
C ARG A 141 -0.88 7.86 -4.34
N VAL A 142 -1.17 6.93 -5.23
CA VAL A 142 -2.16 5.87 -5.04
C VAL A 142 -1.47 4.53 -5.22
N ILE A 143 -1.76 3.58 -4.33
CA ILE A 143 -1.25 2.21 -4.39
C ILE A 143 -2.44 1.27 -4.52
N ALA A 144 -2.49 0.50 -5.60
CA ALA A 144 -3.44 -0.57 -5.80
C ALA A 144 -2.74 -1.92 -5.63
N MET A 145 -3.28 -2.82 -4.81
CA MET A 145 -2.69 -4.12 -4.53
C MET A 145 -3.71 -5.24 -4.66
N ASN A 146 -3.35 -6.26 -5.42
CA ASN A 146 -4.06 -7.53 -5.51
C ASN A 146 -3.17 -8.67 -4.99
N CYS A 147 -3.80 -9.71 -4.41
CA CYS A 147 -3.09 -10.83 -3.81
C CYS A 147 -3.85 -12.13 -4.07
N PHE A 148 -3.25 -13.09 -4.73
CA PHE A 148 -3.91 -14.35 -5.10
C PHE A 148 -3.76 -15.47 -4.07
N ASN A 149 -2.76 -15.41 -3.19
CA ASN A 149 -2.47 -16.48 -2.20
C ASN A 149 -3.26 -16.36 -0.88
N GLY A 150 -4.13 -15.35 -0.75
CA GLY A 150 -4.93 -15.13 0.45
C GLY A 150 -4.17 -14.55 1.66
N SER A 151 -2.86 -14.30 1.54
CA SER A 151 -2.06 -13.71 2.62
C SER A 151 -2.52 -12.27 2.97
N LYS A 152 -3.06 -11.57 1.97
CA LYS A 152 -3.52 -10.18 2.09
C LYS A 152 -4.88 -9.97 1.43
N THR A 153 -5.54 -8.89 1.83
CA THR A 153 -6.75 -8.39 1.17
C THR A 153 -6.42 -7.60 -0.08
N VAL A 154 -7.38 -7.46 -1.01
CA VAL A 154 -7.31 -6.43 -2.06
C VAL A 154 -7.30 -5.07 -1.38
N LYS A 155 -6.43 -4.16 -1.83
CA LYS A 155 -6.28 -2.83 -1.22
C LYS A 155 -6.14 -1.73 -2.25
N ILE A 156 -6.70 -0.57 -1.92
CA ILE A 156 -6.38 0.72 -2.54
C ILE A 156 -5.95 1.63 -1.40
N ILE A 157 -4.77 2.18 -1.50
CA ILE A 157 -4.17 3.05 -0.50
C ILE A 157 -3.89 4.39 -1.16
N VAL A 158 -4.44 5.45 -0.59
CA VAL A 158 -4.17 6.82 -0.99
C VAL A 158 -3.23 7.44 0.04
N GLY A 159 -2.15 8.04 -0.41
CA GLY A 159 -1.15 8.59 0.48
C GLY A 159 -0.21 9.55 -0.23
N ASN A 160 0.96 9.76 0.35
CA ASN A 160 1.93 10.72 -0.12
C ASN A 160 3.34 10.13 -0.10
N ILE A 161 4.28 10.78 -0.76
CA ILE A 161 5.71 10.49 -0.69
C ILE A 161 6.43 11.79 -0.38
N ASP A 162 7.21 11.80 0.69
CA ASP A 162 8.17 12.85 0.97
C ASP A 162 9.35 12.73 -0.01
N MET A 163 9.57 13.75 -0.83
CA MET A 163 10.56 13.72 -1.90
C MET A 163 12.00 13.90 -1.39
N PHE A 164 12.20 14.36 -0.17
CA PHE A 164 13.52 14.50 0.42
C PHE A 164 14.19 13.15 0.73
N CYS A 165 13.43 12.24 1.34
CA CYS A 165 13.94 10.91 1.70
C CYS A 165 13.23 9.75 0.98
N THR A 166 12.38 10.07 0.00
CA THR A 166 11.55 9.10 -0.75
C THR A 166 10.66 8.21 0.14
N ASN A 167 10.41 8.65 1.37
CA ASN A 167 9.58 7.95 2.33
C ASN A 167 8.11 8.01 1.93
N GLY A 168 7.49 6.87 1.86
CA GLY A 168 6.05 6.78 1.60
C GLY A 168 5.24 7.08 2.86
N LEU A 169 4.33 8.04 2.76
CA LEU A 169 3.43 8.48 3.82
C LEU A 169 2.02 7.95 3.59
N ILE A 170 1.45 7.29 4.59
CA ILE A 170 0.04 6.92 4.61
C ILE A 170 -0.53 7.45 5.92
N LEU A 171 -1.42 8.44 5.85
CA LEU A 171 -2.09 9.00 7.01
C LEU A 171 -3.50 8.45 7.14
N GLY A 172 -3.75 7.82 8.30
CA GLY A 172 -5.08 7.49 8.79
C GLY A 172 -5.76 6.30 8.11
N GLU A 173 -6.77 5.73 8.76
CA GLU A 173 -7.62 4.65 8.23
C GLU A 173 -8.40 5.07 6.97
N TYR A 174 -8.65 6.36 6.82
CA TYR A 174 -9.42 6.93 5.73
C TYR A 174 -8.72 6.92 4.37
N SER A 175 -7.42 6.66 4.36
CA SER A 175 -6.60 6.57 3.15
C SER A 175 -6.46 5.15 2.63
N MET A 176 -7.06 4.16 3.28
CA MET A 176 -6.93 2.75 2.91
C MET A 176 -8.29 2.06 2.81
N GLU A 177 -8.65 1.66 1.60
CA GLU A 177 -9.76 0.74 1.37
C GLU A 177 -9.23 -0.69 1.24
N SER A 178 -9.83 -1.63 1.95
CA SER A 178 -9.43 -3.04 1.87
C SER A 178 -10.65 -3.96 1.94
N ALA A 179 -10.61 -5.05 1.18
CA ALA A 179 -11.68 -6.04 1.20
C ALA A 179 -11.15 -7.46 1.06
N ARG A 180 -11.77 -8.40 1.78
CA ARG A 180 -11.54 -9.84 1.60
C ARG A 180 -12.30 -10.34 0.38
N ARG A 181 -11.68 -11.20 -0.41
CA ARG A 181 -12.29 -11.81 -1.60
C ARG A 181 -13.14 -13.02 -1.23
N THR A 182 -14.25 -12.76 -0.57
CA THR A 182 -15.27 -13.76 -0.28
C THR A 182 -16.32 -13.78 -1.39
N SER A 183 -17.24 -14.75 -1.38
CA SER A 183 -18.30 -14.90 -2.37
C SER A 183 -19.23 -13.67 -2.53
N GLY A 184 -19.22 -12.74 -1.58
CA GLY A 184 -19.97 -11.47 -1.65
C GLY A 184 -19.11 -10.25 -2.03
N PHE A 185 -17.86 -10.43 -2.49
CA PHE A 185 -17.01 -9.32 -2.86
C PHE A 185 -17.47 -8.69 -4.19
N ASP A 186 -17.78 -7.40 -4.16
CA ASP A 186 -18.12 -6.59 -5.32
C ASP A 186 -16.97 -5.64 -5.66
N LEU A 187 -16.29 -5.92 -6.77
CA LEU A 187 -15.14 -5.15 -7.23
C LEU A 187 -15.55 -3.72 -7.63
N SER A 188 -16.70 -3.53 -8.27
CA SER A 188 -17.15 -2.21 -8.73
C SER A 188 -17.41 -1.29 -7.55
N ASN A 189 -18.13 -1.78 -6.55
CA ASN A 189 -18.39 -1.01 -5.32
C ASN A 189 -17.11 -0.74 -4.53
N PHE A 190 -16.14 -1.67 -4.57
CA PHE A 190 -14.85 -1.46 -3.92
C PHE A 190 -14.04 -0.34 -4.61
N ILE A 191 -13.99 -0.32 -5.95
CA ILE A 191 -13.29 0.71 -6.73
C ILE A 191 -13.94 2.09 -6.54
N ALA A 192 -15.26 2.19 -6.52
CA ALA A 192 -15.98 3.45 -6.33
C ALA A 192 -15.64 4.18 -5.02
N LYS A 193 -15.13 3.46 -4.00
CA LYS A 193 -14.64 4.07 -2.76
C LYS A 193 -13.33 4.85 -2.93
N THR A 194 -12.61 4.60 -4.02
CA THR A 194 -11.35 5.30 -4.34
C THR A 194 -11.59 6.79 -4.52
N ASP A 195 -12.68 7.20 -5.18
CA ASP A 195 -13.05 8.59 -5.36
C ASP A 195 -13.15 9.36 -4.03
N LYS A 196 -13.80 8.75 -3.04
CA LYS A 196 -13.89 9.33 -1.69
C LYS A 196 -12.53 9.49 -1.01
N ALA A 197 -11.60 8.56 -1.23
CA ALA A 197 -10.25 8.63 -0.67
C ALA A 197 -9.41 9.72 -1.38
N LEU A 198 -9.57 9.85 -2.70
CA LEU A 198 -8.91 10.88 -3.50
C LEU A 198 -9.30 12.30 -3.05
N GLY A 199 -10.58 12.55 -2.78
CA GLY A 199 -11.09 13.87 -2.36
C GLY A 199 -10.51 14.39 -1.04
N ARG A 200 -9.96 13.54 -0.19
CA ARG A 200 -9.38 13.93 1.11
C ARG A 200 -7.91 14.37 1.05
N HIS A 201 -7.25 14.19 -0.07
CA HIS A 201 -5.81 14.49 -0.22
C HIS A 201 -5.47 15.96 0.08
N ILE A 202 -6.31 16.91 -0.35
CA ILE A 202 -6.06 18.35 -0.15
C ILE A 202 -6.03 18.73 1.34
N GLU A 203 -6.85 18.08 2.16
CA GLU A 203 -6.88 18.34 3.61
C GLU A 203 -5.61 17.84 4.31
N GLN A 204 -4.98 16.81 3.80
CA GLN A 204 -3.74 16.24 4.37
C GLN A 204 -2.58 17.24 4.34
N GLY A 205 -2.45 18.06 3.29
CA GLY A 205 -1.41 19.07 3.19
C GLY A 205 -1.45 20.09 4.33
N ARG A 206 -2.66 20.51 4.74
CA ARG A 206 -2.85 21.41 5.89
C ARG A 206 -2.43 20.74 7.19
N THR A 207 -2.81 19.47 7.38
CA THR A 207 -2.46 18.68 8.56
C THR A 207 -0.95 18.49 8.68
N PHE A 208 -0.25 18.22 7.59
CA PHE A 208 1.22 18.06 7.62
C PHE A 208 1.94 19.36 7.98
N ASN A 209 1.50 20.50 7.44
CA ASN A 209 2.06 21.80 7.82
C ASN A 209 1.77 22.15 9.29
N GLN A 210 0.61 21.75 9.81
CA GLN A 210 0.32 21.88 11.23
C GLN A 210 1.28 21.02 12.07
N TYR A 211 1.50 19.76 11.71
CA TYR A 211 2.46 18.88 12.39
C TYR A 211 3.90 19.39 12.31
N ALA A 212 4.31 20.02 11.20
CA ALA A 212 5.62 20.62 11.06
C ALA A 212 5.87 21.76 12.05
N ARG A 213 4.81 22.49 12.42
CA ARG A 213 4.85 23.60 13.40
C ARG A 213 4.61 23.15 14.85
N THR A 214 4.10 21.94 15.07
CA THR A 214 3.77 21.41 16.39
C THR A 214 5.00 20.77 17.02
N LYS A 215 5.55 21.38 18.06
CA LYS A 215 6.74 20.88 18.77
C LYS A 215 6.42 19.69 19.66
N VAL A 216 7.38 18.80 19.82
CA VAL A 216 7.28 17.60 20.66
C VAL A 216 8.43 17.56 21.67
N LEU A 217 8.19 16.90 22.80
CA LEU A 217 9.26 16.56 23.75
C LEU A 217 9.73 15.12 23.49
N VAL A 218 11.03 14.88 23.59
CA VAL A 218 11.62 13.55 23.43
C VAL A 218 10.93 12.53 24.32
N LYS A 219 10.66 12.87 25.58
CA LYS A 219 9.96 12.01 26.54
C LYS A 219 8.59 11.54 26.02
N ASP A 220 7.80 12.43 25.43
CA ASP A 220 6.46 12.07 24.94
C ASP A 220 6.53 11.22 23.68
N VAL A 221 7.54 11.41 22.84
CA VAL A 221 7.80 10.58 21.66
C VAL A 221 8.29 9.18 22.06
N THR A 222 9.17 9.06 23.04
CA THR A 222 9.58 7.76 23.61
C THR A 222 8.37 7.00 24.15
N GLU A 223 7.54 7.63 24.99
CA GLU A 223 6.30 7.04 25.50
C GLU A 223 5.35 6.59 24.37
N PHE A 224 5.25 7.37 23.30
CA PHE A 224 4.46 7.00 22.12
C PHE A 224 5.03 5.73 21.46
N PHE A 225 6.34 5.63 21.24
CA PHE A 225 6.95 4.45 20.64
C PHE A 225 6.82 3.20 21.52
N GLU A 226 6.88 3.32 22.83
CA GLU A 226 6.63 2.22 23.78
C GLU A 226 5.19 1.67 23.69
N ARG A 227 4.22 2.51 23.33
CA ARG A 227 2.80 2.15 23.21
C ARG A 227 2.41 1.63 21.83
N LEU A 228 3.36 1.51 20.88
CA LEU A 228 3.07 1.02 19.53
C LEU A 228 2.74 -0.47 19.53
N GLY A 229 1.48 -0.80 19.23
CA GLY A 229 1.03 -2.18 19.16
C GLY A 229 1.81 -3.01 18.12
N GLY A 230 2.37 -4.14 18.57
CA GLY A 230 3.15 -5.05 17.73
C GLY A 230 4.60 -4.61 17.45
N ALA A 231 5.07 -3.53 18.05
CA ALA A 231 6.48 -3.15 18.02
C ALA A 231 7.24 -3.88 19.14
N SER A 232 8.37 -4.52 18.79
CA SER A 232 9.29 -5.10 19.78
C SER A 232 10.16 -4.01 20.41
N ASP A 233 10.70 -4.27 21.61
CA ASP A 233 11.61 -3.34 22.29
C ASP A 233 12.79 -2.91 21.41
N ARG A 234 13.28 -3.84 20.58
CA ARG A 234 14.32 -3.54 19.59
C ARG A 234 13.84 -2.53 18.56
N LEU A 235 12.63 -2.70 18.04
CA LEU A 235 12.06 -1.77 17.04
C LEU A 235 11.80 -0.41 17.67
N GLN A 236 11.27 -0.35 18.88
CA GLN A 236 11.05 0.91 19.62
C GLN A 236 12.35 1.70 19.74
N LYS A 237 13.43 1.05 20.17
CA LYS A 237 14.76 1.66 20.26
C LYS A 237 15.28 2.17 18.91
N GLN A 238 15.07 1.39 17.83
CA GLN A 238 15.45 1.81 16.49
C GLN A 238 14.64 3.01 16.01
N LEU A 239 13.35 3.11 16.38
CA LEU A 239 12.51 4.27 16.08
C LEU A 239 12.95 5.51 16.85
N GLU A 240 13.33 5.38 18.13
CA GLU A 240 13.88 6.51 18.91
C GLU A 240 15.18 7.06 18.29
N GLU A 241 16.10 6.18 17.92
CA GLU A 241 17.33 6.57 17.25
C GLU A 241 17.05 7.26 15.91
N GLN A 242 16.13 6.71 15.11
CA GLN A 242 15.73 7.31 13.84
C GLN A 242 15.04 8.66 14.03
N PHE A 243 14.22 8.80 15.09
CA PHE A 243 13.58 10.07 15.42
C PHE A 243 14.61 11.16 15.70
N MET A 244 15.66 10.85 16.42
CA MET A 244 16.73 11.84 16.70
C MET A 244 17.45 12.27 15.42
N GLU A 245 17.63 11.38 14.46
CA GLU A 245 18.19 11.70 13.14
C GLU A 245 17.23 12.61 12.33
N GLU A 246 15.96 12.22 12.23
CA GLU A 246 14.94 13.05 11.54
C GLU A 246 14.79 14.44 12.20
N ALA A 247 14.78 14.49 13.53
CA ALA A 247 14.67 15.71 14.27
C ALA A 247 15.89 16.65 14.11
N SER A 248 17.08 16.08 13.88
CA SER A 248 18.29 16.88 13.61
C SER A 248 18.19 17.67 12.30
N VAL A 249 17.43 17.16 11.32
CA VAL A 249 17.26 17.76 9.99
C VAL A 249 15.98 18.61 9.91
N ARG A 250 14.89 18.16 10.54
CA ARG A 250 13.53 18.72 10.38
C ARG A 250 13.05 19.52 11.60
N GLY A 251 13.79 19.46 12.71
CA GLY A 251 13.40 20.03 14.00
C GLY A 251 12.63 19.05 14.88
N MET A 252 12.53 19.39 16.15
CA MET A 252 11.84 18.61 17.18
C MET A 252 10.33 18.86 17.11
N ASN A 253 9.65 18.23 16.14
CA ASN A 253 8.23 18.45 15.84
C ASN A 253 7.50 17.15 15.44
N MET A 254 6.19 17.21 15.34
CA MET A 254 5.34 16.07 14.96
C MET A 254 5.65 15.55 13.55
N TRP A 255 6.13 16.41 12.63
CA TRP A 255 6.54 15.99 11.30
C TRP A 255 7.74 15.03 11.35
N SER A 256 8.70 15.26 12.24
CA SER A 256 9.83 14.33 12.45
C SER A 256 9.39 12.98 13.00
N VAL A 257 8.35 12.92 13.83
CA VAL A 257 7.76 11.65 14.27
C VAL A 257 7.15 10.90 13.07
N ILE A 258 6.39 11.58 12.23
CA ILE A 258 5.78 11.00 11.03
C ILE A 258 6.86 10.54 10.06
N SER A 259 7.91 11.33 9.83
CA SER A 259 9.05 10.99 8.98
C SER A 259 9.79 9.75 9.48
N THR A 260 9.95 9.59 10.79
CA THR A 260 10.51 8.38 11.41
C THR A 260 9.72 7.13 11.07
N LEU A 261 8.41 7.17 11.26
CA LEU A 261 7.52 6.06 10.95
C LEU A 261 7.49 5.75 9.45
N SER A 262 7.55 6.79 8.63
CA SER A 262 7.59 6.68 7.17
C SER A 262 8.90 6.07 6.69
N ASN A 263 10.02 6.41 7.32
CA ASN A 263 11.33 5.81 7.06
C ASN A 263 11.29 4.30 7.34
N TYR A 264 10.80 3.90 8.53
CA TYR A 264 10.60 2.49 8.86
C TYR A 264 9.75 1.74 7.82
N SER A 265 8.68 2.37 7.32
CA SER A 265 7.77 1.71 6.37
C SER A 265 8.28 1.67 4.94
N SER A 266 9.26 2.49 4.59
CA SER A 266 9.75 2.67 3.21
C SER A 266 11.08 1.99 2.93
N HIS A 267 11.85 1.68 3.97
CA HIS A 267 13.18 1.08 3.84
C HIS A 267 13.27 -0.25 4.58
N THR A 268 13.80 -1.26 3.89
CA THR A 268 14.03 -2.61 4.44
C THR A 268 15.51 -2.90 4.68
N ASP A 269 16.38 -1.97 4.35
CA ASP A 269 17.82 -1.97 4.52
C ASP A 269 18.25 -1.10 5.72
N GLY A 270 19.53 -1.10 6.03
CA GLY A 270 20.09 -0.30 7.12
C GLY A 270 19.51 -0.67 8.49
N ARG A 271 19.14 0.35 9.27
CA ARG A 271 18.63 0.20 10.65
C ARG A 271 17.42 -0.72 10.74
N PHE A 272 16.52 -0.64 9.80
CA PHE A 272 15.27 -1.42 9.76
C PHE A 272 15.37 -2.68 8.92
N SER A 273 16.58 -3.15 8.62
CA SER A 273 16.77 -4.36 7.81
C SER A 273 16.10 -5.58 8.43
N THR A 274 15.57 -6.43 7.57
CA THR A 274 15.03 -7.73 7.96
C THR A 274 15.95 -8.83 7.43
N ARG A 275 16.28 -9.81 8.27
CA ARG A 275 17.26 -10.88 7.95
C ARG A 275 16.88 -11.75 6.74
N ASN A 276 15.64 -11.72 6.31
CA ASN A 276 15.08 -12.61 5.29
C ASN A 276 14.42 -11.86 4.11
N THR A 277 14.76 -10.62 3.86
CA THR A 277 14.31 -9.93 2.66
C THR A 277 15.20 -10.29 1.48
N GLY A 278 14.92 -11.44 0.86
CA GLY A 278 15.29 -11.62 -0.55
C GLY A 278 14.59 -10.54 -1.39
N SER A 279 15.15 -10.17 -2.52
CA SER A 279 14.60 -9.16 -3.44
C SER A 279 13.10 -9.35 -3.73
N ASP A 280 12.65 -10.62 -3.82
CA ASP A 280 11.27 -10.99 -4.16
C ASP A 280 10.24 -10.72 -3.04
N HIS A 281 10.70 -10.47 -1.80
CA HIS A 281 9.82 -10.28 -0.65
C HIS A 281 9.82 -8.84 -0.10
N SER A 282 10.74 -7.99 -0.55
CA SER A 282 10.91 -6.63 -0.06
C SER A 282 9.64 -5.78 -0.24
N SER A 283 9.01 -5.86 -1.41
CA SER A 283 7.78 -5.12 -1.71
C SER A 283 6.62 -5.53 -0.82
N SER A 284 6.45 -6.82 -0.54
CA SER A 284 5.45 -7.33 0.39
C SER A 284 5.69 -6.84 1.82
N THR A 285 6.95 -6.81 2.26
CA THR A 285 7.36 -6.28 3.57
C THR A 285 7.07 -4.79 3.68
N LEU A 286 7.41 -3.98 2.67
CA LEU A 286 7.14 -2.55 2.62
C LEU A 286 5.65 -2.26 2.76
N LEU A 287 4.80 -2.93 1.99
CA LEU A 287 3.34 -2.78 2.06
C LEU A 287 2.76 -3.18 3.42
N THR A 288 3.33 -4.21 4.05
CA THR A 288 2.94 -4.63 5.40
C THR A 288 3.29 -3.55 6.43
N ARG A 289 4.51 -2.99 6.37
CA ARG A 289 4.95 -1.91 7.25
C ARG A 289 4.15 -0.63 7.04
N GLN A 290 3.85 -0.26 5.80
CA GLN A 290 3.00 0.90 5.52
C GLN A 290 1.61 0.75 6.15
N THR A 291 1.00 -0.44 6.06
CA THR A 291 -0.27 -0.73 6.74
C THR A 291 -0.14 -0.64 8.27
N GLN A 292 0.97 -1.10 8.83
CA GLN A 292 1.25 -1.02 10.26
C GLN A 292 1.39 0.44 10.72
N VAL A 293 2.16 1.24 9.99
CA VAL A 293 2.32 2.68 10.28
C VAL A 293 1.00 3.43 10.18
N ALA A 294 0.17 3.15 9.18
CA ALA A 294 -1.16 3.73 9.08
C ALA A 294 -2.02 3.45 10.34
N ARG A 295 -1.95 2.23 10.90
CA ARG A 295 -2.64 1.88 12.16
C ARG A 295 -2.06 2.63 13.35
N TRP A 296 -0.75 2.78 13.45
CA TRP A 296 -0.10 3.53 14.53
C TRP A 296 -0.50 5.01 14.51
N LEU A 297 -0.54 5.62 13.32
CA LEU A 297 -0.97 7.00 13.14
C LEU A 297 -2.49 7.22 13.38
N SER A 298 -3.28 6.16 13.39
CA SER A 298 -4.70 6.18 13.73
C SER A 298 -4.97 5.71 15.17
N SER A 299 -3.94 5.45 15.99
CA SER A 299 -4.08 4.92 17.33
C SER A 299 -4.35 6.00 18.37
N ASP A 300 -4.93 5.59 19.50
CA ASP A 300 -5.09 6.47 20.67
C ASP A 300 -3.75 7.02 21.16
N ALA A 301 -2.66 6.23 21.06
CA ALA A 301 -1.33 6.66 21.43
C ALA A 301 -0.84 7.86 20.58
N PHE A 302 -1.13 7.87 19.28
CA PHE A 302 -0.80 9.00 18.41
C PHE A 302 -1.71 10.21 18.68
N SER A 303 -2.99 9.99 18.94
CA SER A 303 -3.91 11.05 19.34
C SER A 303 -3.48 11.71 20.64
N ASP A 304 -3.06 10.93 21.64
CA ASP A 304 -2.55 11.43 22.91
C ASP A 304 -1.26 12.26 22.73
N LEU A 305 -0.31 11.77 21.90
CA LEU A 305 0.90 12.51 21.57
C LEU A 305 0.55 13.86 20.91
N THR A 306 -0.36 13.84 19.94
CA THR A 306 -0.79 15.07 19.25
C THR A 306 -1.41 16.06 20.22
N THR A 307 -2.28 15.60 21.11
CA THR A 307 -2.94 16.46 22.11
C THR A 307 -1.95 17.09 23.09
N ARG A 308 -0.98 16.33 23.58
CA ARG A 308 0.09 16.84 24.45
C ARG A 308 0.97 17.86 23.72
N SER A 309 1.30 17.56 22.47
CA SER A 309 2.14 18.42 21.63
C SER A 309 1.50 19.79 21.38
N PHE A 310 0.20 19.85 21.09
CA PHE A 310 -0.53 21.12 20.96
C PHE A 310 -0.53 21.95 22.25
N ALA A 311 -0.43 21.31 23.40
CA ALA A 311 -0.34 22.02 24.68
C ALA A 311 1.04 22.70 24.91
N TYR A 312 2.08 22.30 24.18
CA TYR A 312 3.43 22.87 24.28
C TYR A 312 3.72 23.97 23.27
N ASP A 313 2.82 24.23 22.35
CA ASP A 313 2.94 25.33 21.38
C ASP A 313 1.90 26.43 21.71
N PRO A 314 2.15 27.28 22.76
CA PRO A 314 1.31 28.43 23.00
C PRO A 314 1.51 29.41 21.85
N VAL A 315 0.45 29.65 21.09
CA VAL A 315 0.37 30.69 20.04
C VAL A 315 0.70 32.06 20.59
#